data_194006150aa9f8824e0609f8aafc2a30
#
_entry.id   194006150aa9f8824e0609f8aafc2a30
#
_cell.length_a   1.000
_cell.length_b   1.000
_cell.length_c   1.000
_cell.angle_alpha   90.00
_cell.angle_beta   90.00
_cell.angle_gamma   90.00
#
_symmetry.space_group_name_H-M   'P 1'
#
loop_
_entity.id
_entity.type
_entity.pdbx_description
1 polymer ?
#
loop_
_entity_poly.entity_id
_entity_poly.type
_entity_poly.pdbx_seq_one_letter_code
_entity_poly.pdbx_strand_id
1 'polypeptide(L)'
;MRRPDIEISVVHASSLNRWLEPAADEFNKAENKVEGHKIKVRLVSMDGVEAMTKIGKGDLVPNVWVPESTALLYSTNEELRTKTGRDVFLTSGEYQRRVLVSTFLVWVMWDDRAQVFLKKYPQVDWDTIYTLVTDQRGWAGVGGDPNWGYPKFTIADPNSASSGLLSLVQASYFYHKKVRDLTNADVIDASYQAWLKDILNTVVDFGTGTSANIVNEIILFGPSRTDAALVEESSYIQSIQHAQNRWGKLDIFYPSVVLWLDYPYAIYVSEQSTAVEKDAALAFGKFLVSEPQQKAALKLGFRPGNPDIAVIGADSPFTQFQDSGIRAQLPRGTAARLPDRAVWITLQQFFNRVARR
;
A
#
# COMPACT_ATOMS: atom_id res chain seq x y z
N MET A 1 -32.32 -32.17 -4.42
CA MET A 1 -30.92 -32.43 -3.99
C MET A 1 -30.24 -31.11 -3.69
N ARG A 2 -29.56 -30.98 -2.54
CA ARG A 2 -28.74 -29.78 -2.24
C ARG A 2 -27.49 -29.85 -3.13
N ARG A 3 -27.23 -28.80 -3.93
CA ARG A 3 -25.99 -28.74 -4.71
C ARG A 3 -24.80 -28.53 -3.75
N PRO A 4 -23.60 -29.07 -4.06
CA PRO A 4 -22.43 -28.87 -3.22
C PRO A 4 -22.08 -27.37 -3.10
N ASP A 5 -21.50 -26.99 -1.98
CA ASP A 5 -21.03 -25.61 -1.77
C ASP A 5 -19.88 -25.30 -2.75
N ILE A 6 -19.79 -24.06 -3.21
CA ILE A 6 -18.66 -23.55 -4.01
C ILE A 6 -17.78 -22.71 -3.07
N GLU A 7 -16.55 -23.16 -2.86
CA GLU A 7 -15.55 -22.39 -2.14
C GLU A 7 -14.70 -21.57 -3.14
N ILE A 8 -14.59 -20.27 -2.88
CA ILE A 8 -13.67 -19.39 -3.61
C ILE A 8 -12.55 -18.92 -2.68
N SER A 9 -11.31 -19.00 -3.16
CA SER A 9 -10.13 -18.47 -2.47
C SER A 9 -9.87 -17.04 -2.90
N VAL A 10 -9.77 -16.14 -1.93
CA VAL A 10 -9.46 -14.73 -2.12
C VAL A 10 -8.11 -14.43 -1.50
N VAL A 11 -7.08 -14.30 -2.32
CA VAL A 11 -5.76 -13.84 -1.91
C VAL A 11 -5.79 -12.32 -1.83
N HIS A 12 -5.38 -11.73 -0.72
CA HIS A 12 -5.48 -10.28 -0.53
C HIS A 12 -4.32 -9.71 0.28
N ALA A 13 -4.03 -8.43 0.08
CA ALA A 13 -3.07 -7.69 0.85
C ALA A 13 -3.42 -7.70 2.35
N SER A 14 -2.42 -7.88 3.19
CA SER A 14 -2.62 -7.99 4.65
C SER A 14 -3.15 -6.71 5.29
N SER A 15 -2.94 -5.54 4.69
CA SER A 15 -3.53 -4.26 5.12
C SER A 15 -5.06 -4.23 5.06
N LEU A 16 -5.68 -5.14 4.29
CA LEU A 16 -7.13 -5.28 4.19
C LEU A 16 -7.75 -6.20 5.24
N ASN A 17 -6.98 -6.90 6.08
CA ASN A 17 -7.47 -7.91 7.01
C ASN A 17 -8.63 -7.40 7.86
N ARG A 18 -8.49 -6.23 8.51
CA ARG A 18 -9.50 -5.65 9.39
C ARG A 18 -10.84 -5.38 8.71
N TRP A 19 -10.85 -5.21 7.40
CA TRP A 19 -12.05 -5.02 6.61
C TRP A 19 -12.57 -6.32 6.02
N LEU A 20 -11.71 -7.10 5.36
CA LEU A 20 -12.15 -8.28 4.61
C LEU A 20 -12.55 -9.45 5.50
N GLU A 21 -11.92 -9.65 6.66
CA GLU A 21 -12.28 -10.73 7.57
C GLU A 21 -13.75 -10.63 8.03
N PRO A 22 -14.22 -9.52 8.65
CA PRO A 22 -15.63 -9.41 9.01
C PRO A 22 -16.57 -9.38 7.80
N ALA A 23 -16.15 -8.83 6.64
CA ALA A 23 -16.94 -8.82 5.42
C ALA A 23 -17.16 -10.24 4.86
N ALA A 24 -16.12 -11.08 4.85
CA ALA A 24 -16.25 -12.46 4.41
C ALA A 24 -17.10 -13.29 5.38
N ASP A 25 -16.97 -13.06 6.69
CA ASP A 25 -17.82 -13.70 7.70
C ASP A 25 -19.30 -13.36 7.51
N GLU A 26 -19.61 -12.07 7.29
CA GLU A 26 -20.97 -11.59 7.01
C GLU A 26 -21.52 -12.24 5.74
N PHE A 27 -20.73 -12.22 4.65
CA PHE A 27 -21.12 -12.82 3.37
C PHE A 27 -21.38 -14.34 3.49
N ASN A 28 -20.53 -15.05 4.22
CA ASN A 28 -20.64 -16.49 4.46
C ASN A 28 -21.88 -16.83 5.30
N LYS A 29 -22.19 -16.02 6.34
CA LYS A 29 -23.37 -16.19 7.21
C LYS A 29 -24.68 -15.92 6.46
N ALA A 30 -24.68 -15.04 5.47
CA ALA A 30 -25.85 -14.75 4.66
C ALA A 30 -26.23 -15.87 3.68
N GLU A 31 -25.40 -16.93 3.57
CA GLU A 31 -25.66 -18.10 2.72
C GLU A 31 -25.94 -17.75 1.25
N ASN A 32 -25.23 -16.75 0.73
CA ASN A 32 -25.36 -16.32 -0.67
C ASN A 32 -25.20 -17.50 -1.63
N LYS A 33 -25.96 -17.47 -2.74
CA LYS A 33 -25.98 -18.57 -3.71
C LYS A 33 -25.77 -18.07 -5.13
N VAL A 34 -25.11 -18.91 -5.92
CA VAL A 34 -25.03 -18.79 -7.38
C VAL A 34 -25.44 -20.11 -8.01
N GLU A 35 -26.36 -20.08 -8.98
CA GLU A 35 -26.92 -21.27 -9.63
C GLU A 35 -27.37 -22.37 -8.66
N GLY A 36 -27.84 -21.99 -7.46
CA GLY A 36 -28.27 -22.92 -6.40
C GLY A 36 -27.14 -23.54 -5.57
N HIS A 37 -25.87 -23.21 -5.82
CA HIS A 37 -24.72 -23.52 -4.99
C HIS A 37 -24.54 -22.45 -3.93
N LYS A 38 -24.35 -22.83 -2.66
CA LYS A 38 -23.97 -21.90 -1.59
C LYS A 38 -22.53 -21.48 -1.81
N ILE A 39 -22.27 -20.18 -1.73
CA ILE A 39 -20.92 -19.62 -1.85
C ILE A 39 -20.25 -19.60 -0.48
N LYS A 40 -19.00 -20.03 -0.45
CA LYS A 40 -18.11 -19.93 0.72
C LYS A 40 -16.84 -19.18 0.31
N VAL A 41 -16.56 -18.09 1.00
CA VAL A 41 -15.34 -17.29 0.79
C VAL A 41 -14.29 -17.72 1.80
N ARG A 42 -13.11 -18.09 1.31
CA ARG A 42 -11.90 -18.34 2.10
C ARG A 42 -10.85 -17.29 1.81
N LEU A 43 -10.49 -16.51 2.82
CA LEU A 43 -9.45 -15.48 2.72
C LEU A 43 -8.06 -16.08 2.89
N VAL A 44 -7.10 -15.55 2.14
CA VAL A 44 -5.66 -15.86 2.22
C VAL A 44 -4.92 -14.52 2.25
N SER A 45 -4.50 -14.12 3.44
CA SER A 45 -3.69 -12.91 3.60
C SER A 45 -2.27 -13.16 3.11
N MET A 46 -1.82 -12.37 2.13
CA MET A 46 -0.49 -12.48 1.53
C MET A 46 -0.08 -11.12 0.95
N ASP A 47 1.16 -10.70 1.19
CA ASP A 47 1.70 -9.48 0.61
C ASP A 47 1.73 -9.55 -0.93
N GLY A 48 1.47 -8.42 -1.59
CA GLY A 48 1.29 -8.38 -3.04
C GLY A 48 2.52 -8.78 -3.82
N VAL A 49 3.74 -8.49 -3.37
CA VAL A 49 4.99 -8.91 -4.04
C VAL A 49 5.19 -10.42 -3.92
N GLU A 50 4.89 -11.00 -2.77
CA GLU A 50 4.94 -12.45 -2.57
C GLU A 50 3.87 -13.15 -3.43
N ALA A 51 2.62 -12.66 -3.38
CA ALA A 51 1.52 -13.20 -4.18
C ALA A 51 1.80 -13.11 -5.69
N MET A 52 2.31 -11.95 -6.17
CA MET A 52 2.73 -11.76 -7.55
C MET A 52 3.72 -12.83 -7.99
N THR A 53 4.73 -13.10 -7.16
CA THR A 53 5.76 -14.09 -7.45
C THR A 53 5.19 -15.51 -7.53
N LYS A 54 4.35 -15.90 -6.57
CA LYS A 54 3.75 -17.25 -6.53
C LYS A 54 2.74 -17.47 -7.66
N ILE A 55 1.89 -16.48 -7.94
CA ILE A 55 0.91 -16.54 -9.03
C ILE A 55 1.64 -16.59 -10.38
N GLY A 56 2.64 -15.73 -10.59
CA GLY A 56 3.42 -15.70 -11.81
C GLY A 56 4.15 -17.03 -12.10
N LYS A 57 4.63 -17.71 -11.06
CA LYS A 57 5.24 -19.06 -11.20
C LYS A 57 4.21 -20.18 -11.42
N GLY A 58 2.95 -19.98 -11.02
CA GLY A 58 1.90 -20.99 -11.01
C GLY A 58 1.85 -21.80 -9.70
N ASP A 59 2.59 -21.39 -8.68
CA ASP A 59 2.60 -22.02 -7.36
C ASP A 59 1.34 -21.66 -6.54
N LEU A 60 0.60 -20.63 -6.96
CA LEU A 60 -0.64 -20.16 -6.36
C LEU A 60 -1.65 -19.81 -7.47
N VAL A 61 -2.82 -20.42 -7.40
CA VAL A 61 -3.94 -20.17 -8.33
C VAL A 61 -5.15 -19.75 -7.51
N PRO A 62 -5.37 -18.46 -7.28
CA PRO A 62 -6.52 -17.97 -6.53
C PRO A 62 -7.76 -17.88 -7.44
N ASN A 63 -8.99 -17.89 -6.87
CA ASN A 63 -10.17 -17.46 -7.62
C ASN A 63 -10.21 -15.93 -7.76
N VAL A 64 -9.70 -15.23 -6.73
CA VAL A 64 -9.60 -13.77 -6.70
C VAL A 64 -8.27 -13.35 -6.11
N TRP A 65 -7.69 -12.28 -6.67
CA TRP A 65 -6.55 -11.60 -6.08
C TRP A 65 -6.86 -10.11 -5.87
N VAL A 66 -6.54 -9.61 -4.68
CA VAL A 66 -6.69 -8.20 -4.26
C VAL A 66 -5.35 -7.68 -3.76
N PRO A 67 -4.41 -7.38 -4.68
CA PRO A 67 -3.13 -6.77 -4.31
C PRO A 67 -3.30 -5.29 -3.94
N GLU A 68 -2.25 -4.67 -3.43
CA GLU A 68 -2.22 -3.24 -3.10
C GLU A 68 -2.32 -2.35 -4.35
N SER A 69 -1.95 -2.87 -5.50
CA SER A 69 -1.90 -2.06 -6.73
C SER A 69 -2.23 -2.83 -8.00
N THR A 70 -2.94 -2.16 -8.90
CA THR A 70 -3.20 -2.62 -10.27
C THR A 70 -1.91 -2.94 -11.05
N ALA A 71 -0.79 -2.27 -10.75
CA ALA A 71 0.45 -2.56 -11.45
C ALA A 71 0.99 -3.98 -11.16
N LEU A 72 0.72 -4.53 -9.98
CA LEU A 72 1.05 -5.92 -9.67
C LEU A 72 0.25 -6.89 -10.55
N LEU A 73 -1.03 -6.59 -10.82
CA LEU A 73 -1.84 -7.38 -11.76
C LEU A 73 -1.26 -7.36 -13.18
N TYR A 74 -0.88 -6.18 -13.66
CA TYR A 74 -0.30 -6.05 -15.01
C TYR A 74 1.03 -6.79 -15.11
N SER A 75 1.88 -6.65 -14.10
CA SER A 75 3.16 -7.37 -14.03
C SER A 75 2.97 -8.88 -14.04
N THR A 76 1.96 -9.38 -13.32
CA THR A 76 1.62 -10.80 -13.28
C THR A 76 1.03 -11.28 -14.60
N ASN A 77 0.13 -10.50 -15.22
CA ASN A 77 -0.42 -10.81 -16.53
C ASN A 77 0.68 -10.90 -17.60
N GLU A 78 1.64 -9.98 -17.58
CA GLU A 78 2.78 -9.99 -18.52
C GLU A 78 3.59 -11.28 -18.38
N GLU A 79 3.86 -11.73 -17.16
CA GLU A 79 4.55 -12.99 -16.91
C GLU A 79 3.72 -14.22 -17.34
N LEU A 80 2.43 -14.25 -16.99
CA LEU A 80 1.55 -15.37 -17.31
C LEU A 80 1.22 -15.44 -18.80
N ARG A 81 1.14 -14.31 -19.50
CA ARG A 81 0.88 -14.26 -20.95
C ARG A 81 1.94 -15.01 -21.74
N THR A 82 3.21 -14.99 -21.29
CA THR A 82 4.28 -15.77 -21.92
C THR A 82 4.04 -17.28 -21.82
N LYS A 83 3.28 -17.73 -20.81
CA LYS A 83 2.99 -19.16 -20.55
C LYS A 83 1.64 -19.59 -21.10
N THR A 84 0.63 -18.71 -21.04
CA THR A 84 -0.78 -19.04 -21.33
C THR A 84 -1.29 -18.43 -22.64
N GLY A 85 -0.55 -17.50 -23.23
CA GLY A 85 -0.94 -16.74 -24.44
C GLY A 85 -2.02 -15.67 -24.20
N ARG A 86 -2.48 -15.47 -22.96
CA ARG A 86 -3.59 -14.54 -22.62
C ARG A 86 -3.45 -13.95 -21.23
N ASP A 87 -4.18 -12.86 -20.99
CA ASP A 87 -4.34 -12.30 -19.66
C ASP A 87 -5.30 -13.15 -18.82
N VAL A 88 -4.95 -13.33 -17.55
CA VAL A 88 -5.77 -14.04 -16.56
C VAL A 88 -6.54 -13.06 -15.67
N PHE A 89 -6.08 -11.83 -15.53
CA PHE A 89 -6.79 -10.74 -14.85
C PHE A 89 -7.29 -9.75 -15.89
N LEU A 90 -8.61 -9.76 -16.12
CA LEU A 90 -9.21 -9.06 -17.24
C LEU A 90 -9.38 -7.55 -16.96
N THR A 91 -9.18 -6.74 -17.99
CA THR A 91 -9.37 -5.29 -17.94
C THR A 91 -10.72 -4.84 -18.54
N SER A 92 -11.46 -5.76 -19.16
CA SER A 92 -12.76 -5.52 -19.76
C SER A 92 -13.67 -6.74 -19.65
N GLY A 93 -14.96 -6.56 -19.88
CA GLY A 93 -15.96 -7.62 -19.79
C GLY A 93 -16.51 -7.81 -18.38
N GLU A 94 -17.32 -8.85 -18.20
CA GLU A 94 -18.05 -9.11 -16.97
C GLU A 94 -17.14 -9.33 -15.76
N TYR A 95 -16.07 -10.09 -15.94
CA TYR A 95 -15.09 -10.43 -14.89
C TYR A 95 -13.89 -9.48 -14.85
N GLN A 96 -14.04 -8.27 -15.40
CA GLN A 96 -13.00 -7.26 -15.34
C GLN A 96 -12.67 -6.87 -13.89
N ARG A 97 -11.40 -6.51 -13.66
CA ARG A 97 -10.97 -5.98 -12.38
C ARG A 97 -11.73 -4.70 -12.00
N ARG A 98 -11.93 -4.51 -10.72
CA ARG A 98 -12.57 -3.30 -10.16
C ARG A 98 -11.77 -2.79 -8.97
N VAL A 99 -11.59 -1.49 -8.84
CA VAL A 99 -11.01 -0.90 -7.64
C VAL A 99 -12.00 -1.07 -6.49
N LEU A 100 -11.57 -1.69 -5.40
CA LEU A 100 -12.38 -1.82 -4.18
C LEU A 100 -12.27 -0.58 -3.32
N VAL A 101 -11.04 -0.21 -3.00
CA VAL A 101 -10.68 0.91 -2.14
C VAL A 101 -9.34 1.45 -2.58
N SER A 102 -8.94 2.60 -2.05
CA SER A 102 -7.59 3.12 -2.27
C SER A 102 -7.01 3.77 -1.02
N THR A 103 -5.69 3.87 -0.99
CA THR A 103 -4.91 4.60 0.00
C THR A 103 -3.67 5.21 -0.66
N PHE A 104 -2.82 5.89 0.11
CA PHE A 104 -1.59 6.51 -0.37
C PHE A 104 -0.39 6.09 0.47
N LEU A 105 0.81 6.20 -0.09
CA LEU A 105 2.05 6.22 0.69
C LEU A 105 2.30 7.64 1.19
N VAL A 106 2.47 7.78 2.50
CA VAL A 106 2.60 9.04 3.21
C VAL A 106 3.72 8.97 4.25
N TRP A 107 4.34 10.10 4.55
CA TRP A 107 5.24 10.20 5.69
C TRP A 107 4.45 10.34 6.99
N VAL A 108 4.90 9.65 8.02
CA VAL A 108 4.48 9.90 9.41
C VAL A 108 5.70 10.30 10.22
N MET A 109 5.56 11.27 11.12
CA MET A 109 6.66 11.78 11.95
C MET A 109 6.10 12.22 13.30
N TRP A 110 6.86 11.98 14.38
CA TRP A 110 6.49 12.47 15.69
C TRP A 110 6.42 14.00 15.71
N ASP A 111 5.39 14.55 16.35
CA ASP A 111 5.09 15.98 16.34
C ASP A 111 6.26 16.84 16.81
N ASP A 112 6.96 16.45 17.87
CA ASP A 112 8.14 17.16 18.37
C ASP A 112 9.29 17.23 17.33
N ARG A 113 9.49 16.14 16.55
CA ARG A 113 10.42 16.10 15.43
C ARG A 113 9.93 16.94 14.27
N ALA A 114 8.64 16.83 13.96
CA ALA A 114 8.00 17.58 12.88
C ALA A 114 8.04 19.09 13.12
N GLN A 115 7.77 19.54 14.34
CA GLN A 115 7.85 20.97 14.70
C GLN A 115 9.24 21.55 14.49
N VAL A 116 10.31 20.84 14.87
CA VAL A 116 11.69 21.26 14.66
C VAL A 116 12.04 21.23 13.17
N PHE A 117 11.67 20.15 12.50
CA PHE A 117 11.93 19.94 11.07
C PHE A 117 11.29 21.04 10.21
N LEU A 118 10.02 21.34 10.43
CA LEU A 118 9.26 22.33 9.67
C LEU A 118 9.64 23.80 9.93
N LYS A 119 10.40 24.08 11.02
CA LYS A 119 11.03 25.41 11.18
C LYS A 119 12.14 25.65 10.19
N LYS A 120 12.82 24.60 9.73
CA LYS A 120 13.96 24.68 8.80
C LYS A 120 13.56 24.34 7.37
N TYR A 121 12.66 23.38 7.17
CA TYR A 121 12.24 22.89 5.86
C TYR A 121 10.75 23.18 5.62
N PRO A 122 10.34 23.49 4.38
CA PRO A 122 8.95 23.88 4.08
C PRO A 122 7.95 22.72 4.17
N GLN A 123 8.43 21.47 4.08
CA GLN A 123 7.61 20.25 4.07
C GLN A 123 8.44 19.03 4.41
N VAL A 124 7.76 17.91 4.73
CA VAL A 124 8.36 16.58 4.84
C VAL A 124 8.27 15.90 3.48
N ASP A 125 9.41 15.79 2.80
CA ASP A 125 9.51 15.17 1.47
C ASP A 125 10.90 14.55 1.28
N TRP A 126 11.11 13.85 0.20
CA TRP A 126 12.32 13.08 -0.06
C TRP A 126 13.62 13.91 -0.02
N ASP A 127 13.63 15.14 -0.55
CA ASP A 127 14.82 16.02 -0.54
C ASP A 127 15.13 16.58 0.85
N THR A 128 14.10 16.95 1.60
CA THR A 128 14.24 17.46 2.96
C THR A 128 14.61 16.35 3.93
N ILE A 129 14.09 15.14 3.73
CA ILE A 129 14.53 13.92 4.41
C ILE A 129 15.99 13.62 4.07
N TYR A 130 16.39 13.63 2.78
CA TYR A 130 17.77 13.43 2.36
C TYR A 130 18.72 14.43 3.05
N THR A 131 18.36 15.71 3.06
CA THR A 131 19.16 16.75 3.70
C THR A 131 19.35 16.51 5.19
N LEU A 132 18.30 16.06 5.89
CA LEU A 132 18.37 15.74 7.31
C LEU A 132 19.26 14.51 7.58
N VAL A 133 19.08 13.43 6.83
CA VAL A 133 19.80 12.16 7.08
C VAL A 133 21.28 12.25 6.71
N THR A 134 21.67 13.17 5.84
CA THR A 134 23.06 13.42 5.44
C THR A 134 23.78 14.48 6.29
N ASP A 135 23.06 15.21 7.17
CA ASP A 135 23.67 16.15 8.10
C ASP A 135 24.39 15.37 9.23
N GLN A 136 25.72 15.49 9.29
CA GLN A 136 26.54 14.81 10.30
C GLN A 136 26.21 15.20 11.73
N ARG A 137 25.52 16.32 11.95
CA ARG A 137 25.05 16.78 13.26
C ARG A 137 23.73 16.17 13.67
N GLY A 138 23.09 15.39 12.79
CA GLY A 138 21.78 14.79 13.01
C GLY A 138 20.70 15.82 13.36
N TRP A 139 19.85 15.53 14.32
CA TRP A 139 18.78 16.43 14.74
C TRP A 139 19.27 17.78 15.26
N ALA A 140 20.46 17.85 15.88
CA ALA A 140 21.06 19.12 16.31
C ALA A 140 21.33 20.05 15.12
N GLY A 141 21.61 19.50 13.94
CA GLY A 141 21.84 20.29 12.71
C GLY A 141 20.62 21.05 12.22
N VAL A 142 19.43 20.64 12.62
CA VAL A 142 18.15 21.31 12.30
C VAL A 142 17.55 22.04 13.50
N GLY A 143 18.27 22.12 14.61
CA GLY A 143 17.83 22.80 15.83
C GLY A 143 17.00 21.92 16.77
N GLY A 144 17.07 20.61 16.60
CA GLY A 144 16.48 19.62 17.50
C GLY A 144 17.34 19.37 18.74
N ASP A 145 16.80 18.62 19.70
CA ASP A 145 17.53 18.20 20.89
C ASP A 145 18.73 17.32 20.47
N PRO A 146 19.96 17.67 20.89
CA PRO A 146 21.15 16.85 20.61
C PRO A 146 21.03 15.39 21.09
N ASN A 147 20.23 15.14 22.13
CA ASN A 147 20.01 13.79 22.66
C ASN A 147 19.18 12.90 21.72
N TRP A 148 18.50 13.46 20.71
CA TRP A 148 17.83 12.67 19.68
C TRP A 148 18.80 11.97 18.75
N GLY A 149 20.05 12.46 18.66
CA GLY A 149 21.11 11.87 17.86
C GLY A 149 20.87 11.98 16.35
N TYR A 150 21.16 10.89 15.63
CA TYR A 150 20.91 10.80 14.20
C TYR A 150 19.46 10.43 13.90
N PRO A 151 18.89 10.96 12.80
CA PRO A 151 17.53 10.62 12.38
C PRO A 151 17.39 9.14 12.08
N LYS A 152 16.30 8.55 12.56
CA LYS A 152 15.93 7.15 12.33
C LYS A 152 14.69 7.10 11.45
N PHE A 153 14.85 6.50 10.28
CA PHE A 153 13.75 6.30 9.33
C PHE A 153 13.45 4.83 9.14
N THR A 154 12.20 4.55 8.83
CA THR A 154 11.74 3.20 8.53
C THR A 154 10.92 3.22 7.25
N ILE A 155 11.20 2.28 6.36
CA ILE A 155 10.36 1.88 5.24
C ILE A 155 10.21 0.36 5.26
N ALA A 156 9.17 -0.17 4.64
CA ALA A 156 9.03 -1.62 4.49
C ALA A 156 10.11 -2.20 3.57
N ASP A 157 10.43 -3.49 3.73
CA ASP A 157 11.40 -4.17 2.84
C ASP A 157 10.83 -4.28 1.43
N PRO A 158 11.48 -3.69 0.41
CA PRO A 158 11.07 -3.77 -0.99
C PRO A 158 11.01 -5.18 -1.59
N ASN A 159 11.62 -6.17 -0.95
CA ASN A 159 11.58 -7.56 -1.41
C ASN A 159 10.38 -8.34 -0.87
N SER A 160 9.79 -7.89 0.22
CA SER A 160 8.66 -8.56 0.86
C SER A 160 7.37 -7.76 0.76
N ALA A 161 7.44 -6.44 0.96
CA ALA A 161 6.27 -5.58 1.06
C ALA A 161 6.09 -4.69 -0.19
N SER A 162 4.85 -4.63 -0.68
CA SER A 162 4.49 -3.73 -1.78
C SER A 162 4.73 -2.27 -1.44
N SER A 163 4.44 -1.84 -0.19
CA SER A 163 4.73 -0.48 0.27
C SER A 163 6.21 -0.14 0.23
N GLY A 164 7.10 -1.13 0.50
CA GLY A 164 8.54 -0.96 0.36
C GLY A 164 8.97 -0.76 -1.09
N LEU A 165 8.49 -1.60 -2.01
CA LEU A 165 8.79 -1.45 -3.43
C LEU A 165 8.25 -0.13 -3.99
N LEU A 166 7.04 0.24 -3.62
CA LEU A 166 6.41 1.50 -4.03
C LEU A 166 7.11 2.72 -3.42
N SER A 167 7.77 2.60 -2.27
CA SER A 167 8.62 3.66 -1.71
C SER A 167 9.78 4.00 -2.64
N LEU A 168 10.44 2.98 -3.22
CA LEU A 168 11.51 3.20 -4.19
C LEU A 168 10.99 3.86 -5.48
N VAL A 169 9.80 3.48 -5.93
CA VAL A 169 9.13 4.10 -7.10
C VAL A 169 8.79 5.56 -6.80
N GLN A 170 8.26 5.86 -5.63
CA GLN A 170 7.92 7.22 -5.22
C GLN A 170 9.19 8.11 -5.16
N ALA A 171 10.26 7.61 -4.54
CA ALA A 171 11.55 8.28 -4.49
C ALA A 171 12.11 8.59 -5.90
N SER A 172 11.97 7.63 -6.82
CA SER A 172 12.40 7.80 -8.22
C SER A 172 11.62 8.90 -8.94
N TYR A 173 10.32 8.91 -8.81
CA TYR A 173 9.46 9.95 -9.37
C TYR A 173 9.78 11.32 -8.81
N PHE A 174 9.98 11.37 -7.49
CA PHE A 174 10.36 12.62 -6.81
C PHE A 174 11.68 13.17 -7.34
N TYR A 175 12.74 12.35 -7.39
CA TYR A 175 14.07 12.76 -7.82
C TYR A 175 14.08 13.29 -9.25
N HIS A 176 13.42 12.58 -10.16
CA HIS A 176 13.35 12.93 -11.58
C HIS A 176 12.27 13.99 -11.91
N LYS A 177 11.53 14.49 -10.89
CA LYS A 177 10.43 15.47 -11.05
C LYS A 177 9.39 15.01 -12.08
N LYS A 178 9.05 13.73 -12.01
CA LYS A 178 8.07 13.07 -12.88
C LYS A 178 6.87 12.60 -12.04
N VAL A 179 5.74 12.34 -12.71
CA VAL A 179 4.56 11.65 -12.15
C VAL A 179 4.07 10.56 -13.10
N ARG A 180 4.75 10.36 -14.21
CA ARG A 180 4.52 9.33 -15.25
C ARG A 180 5.77 9.10 -16.05
N ASP A 181 5.77 8.06 -16.87
CA ASP A 181 6.83 7.74 -17.83
C ASP A 181 8.22 7.60 -17.16
N LEU A 182 8.26 7.00 -15.96
CA LEU A 182 9.51 6.59 -15.33
C LEU A 182 10.08 5.39 -16.11
N THR A 183 11.34 5.49 -16.49
CA THR A 183 12.02 4.51 -17.33
C THR A 183 13.19 3.84 -16.64
N ASN A 184 13.71 2.75 -17.20
CA ASN A 184 14.96 2.14 -16.71
C ASN A 184 16.14 3.11 -16.74
N ALA A 185 16.22 4.01 -17.75
CA ALA A 185 17.29 5.00 -17.81
C ALA A 185 17.28 5.93 -16.59
N ASP A 186 16.10 6.31 -16.10
CA ASP A 186 15.96 7.11 -14.89
C ASP A 186 16.51 6.38 -13.66
N VAL A 187 16.13 5.11 -13.48
CA VAL A 187 16.48 4.36 -12.24
C VAL A 187 17.90 3.79 -12.25
N ILE A 188 18.58 3.76 -13.39
CA ILE A 188 20.02 3.43 -13.48
C ILE A 188 20.92 4.67 -13.49
N ASP A 189 20.37 5.87 -13.48
CA ASP A 189 21.15 7.11 -13.38
C ASP A 189 22.06 7.07 -12.15
N ALA A 190 23.34 7.34 -12.33
CA ALA A 190 24.35 7.20 -11.28
C ALA A 190 24.14 8.20 -10.14
N SER A 191 23.72 9.43 -10.44
CA SER A 191 23.46 10.46 -9.44
C SER A 191 22.22 10.13 -8.62
N TYR A 192 21.17 9.64 -9.27
CA TYR A 192 19.98 9.12 -8.60
C TYR A 192 20.32 7.95 -7.68
N GLN A 193 21.07 6.97 -8.19
CA GLN A 193 21.45 5.79 -7.38
C GLN A 193 22.32 6.17 -6.17
N ALA A 194 23.22 7.13 -6.31
CA ALA A 194 24.02 7.65 -5.19
C ALA A 194 23.13 8.30 -4.14
N TRP A 195 22.23 9.20 -4.56
CA TRP A 195 21.27 9.87 -3.70
C TRP A 195 20.37 8.88 -2.96
N LEU A 196 19.77 7.91 -3.66
CA LEU A 196 18.91 6.90 -3.04
C LEU A 196 19.67 5.99 -2.08
N LYS A 197 20.90 5.61 -2.43
CA LYS A 197 21.78 4.81 -1.56
C LYS A 197 22.04 5.52 -0.23
N ASP A 198 22.31 6.82 -0.25
CA ASP A 198 22.56 7.59 0.98
C ASP A 198 21.33 7.55 1.90
N ILE A 199 20.10 7.69 1.35
CA ILE A 199 18.89 7.54 2.14
C ILE A 199 18.75 6.11 2.69
N LEU A 200 18.91 5.10 1.84
CA LEU A 200 18.74 3.70 2.23
C LEU A 200 19.77 3.26 3.31
N ASN A 201 20.97 3.81 3.29
CA ASN A 201 21.99 3.54 4.30
C ASN A 201 21.63 4.10 5.69
N THR A 202 20.72 5.06 5.79
CA THR A 202 20.26 5.65 7.05
C THR A 202 18.99 4.98 7.59
N VAL A 203 18.37 4.11 6.82
CA VAL A 203 17.27 3.29 7.29
C VAL A 203 17.80 2.29 8.30
N VAL A 204 17.41 2.49 9.56
CA VAL A 204 17.92 1.68 10.69
C VAL A 204 17.41 0.25 10.60
N ASP A 205 16.19 0.10 10.11
CA ASP A 205 15.56 -1.20 9.90
C ASP A 205 14.52 -1.08 8.77
N PHE A 206 14.62 -1.98 7.81
CA PHE A 206 13.54 -2.22 6.88
C PHE A 206 12.51 -3.06 7.62
N GLY A 207 11.42 -2.42 8.06
CA GLY A 207 10.38 -3.10 8.84
C GLY A 207 9.96 -4.43 8.20
N THR A 208 9.86 -5.46 9.00
CA THR A 208 9.38 -6.77 8.54
C THR A 208 7.88 -6.72 8.31
N GLY A 209 7.44 -6.96 7.09
CA GLY A 209 6.02 -7.02 6.73
C GLY A 209 5.43 -5.69 6.26
N THR A 210 4.16 -5.46 6.55
CA THR A 210 3.34 -4.40 5.99
C THR A 210 3.51 -3.05 6.68
N SER A 211 2.99 -1.98 6.06
CA SER A 211 2.88 -0.66 6.68
C SER A 211 2.18 -0.70 8.04
N ALA A 212 1.19 -1.58 8.21
CA ALA A 212 0.48 -1.75 9.49
C ALA A 212 1.42 -2.24 10.60
N ASN A 213 2.33 -3.17 10.30
CA ASN A 213 3.33 -3.63 11.27
C ASN A 213 4.28 -2.51 11.67
N ILE A 214 4.74 -1.72 10.71
CA ILE A 214 5.59 -0.56 10.97
C ILE A 214 4.89 0.44 11.89
N VAL A 215 3.63 0.79 11.59
CA VAL A 215 2.86 1.72 12.45
C VAL A 215 2.67 1.16 13.85
N ASN A 216 2.38 -0.13 14.00
CA ASN A 216 2.27 -0.78 15.31
C ASN A 216 3.59 -0.71 16.09
N GLU A 217 4.74 -0.97 15.46
CA GLU A 217 6.06 -0.85 16.09
C GLU A 217 6.37 0.60 16.50
N ILE A 218 6.03 1.58 15.67
CA ILE A 218 6.15 3.00 15.99
C ILE A 218 5.36 3.33 17.26
N ILE A 219 4.12 2.87 17.35
CA ILE A 219 3.25 3.11 18.51
C ILE A 219 3.80 2.42 19.79
N LEU A 220 4.30 1.20 19.65
CA LEU A 220 4.82 0.44 20.79
C LEU A 220 6.12 1.01 21.34
N PHE A 221 7.06 1.37 20.48
CA PHE A 221 8.43 1.72 20.85
C PHE A 221 8.74 3.21 20.74
N GLY A 222 7.89 4.00 20.09
CA GLY A 222 8.03 5.45 19.99
C GLY A 222 9.27 5.92 19.24
N PRO A 223 9.77 7.15 19.55
CA PRO A 223 10.94 7.73 18.89
C PRO A 223 12.25 6.94 19.11
N SER A 224 12.28 6.01 20.06
CA SER A 224 13.43 5.11 20.21
C SER A 224 13.58 4.17 19.02
N ARG A 225 12.46 3.79 18.40
CA ARG A 225 12.42 2.91 17.22
C ARG A 225 12.63 3.68 15.92
N THR A 226 11.87 4.75 15.72
CA THR A 226 11.95 5.58 14.52
C THR A 226 11.41 6.98 14.77
N ASP A 227 12.01 7.98 14.13
CA ASP A 227 11.55 9.36 14.17
C ASP A 227 10.48 9.63 13.11
N ALA A 228 10.61 8.98 11.94
CA ALA A 228 9.65 9.03 10.85
C ALA A 228 9.64 7.75 10.04
N ALA A 229 8.51 7.48 9.36
CA ALA A 229 8.36 6.33 8.46
C ALA A 229 7.51 6.68 7.25
N LEU A 230 7.71 5.93 6.16
CA LEU A 230 6.84 5.98 4.99
C LEU A 230 5.90 4.76 5.05
N VAL A 231 4.61 5.02 5.17
CA VAL A 231 3.57 4.00 5.41
C VAL A 231 2.31 4.27 4.59
N GLU A 232 1.40 3.32 4.55
CA GLU A 232 0.07 3.53 3.99
C GLU A 232 -0.77 4.45 4.89
N GLU A 233 -1.45 5.43 4.30
CA GLU A 233 -2.38 6.35 4.99
C GLU A 233 -3.43 5.59 5.80
N SER A 234 -4.01 4.53 5.23
CA SER A 234 -5.00 3.69 5.92
C SER A 234 -4.43 3.01 7.17
N SER A 235 -3.20 2.52 7.12
CA SER A 235 -2.54 1.90 8.27
C SER A 235 -2.30 2.90 9.41
N TYR A 236 -1.92 4.14 9.06
CA TYR A 236 -1.81 5.21 10.03
C TYR A 236 -3.18 5.55 10.64
N ILE A 237 -4.22 5.76 9.82
CA ILE A 237 -5.57 6.11 10.29
C ILE A 237 -6.14 5.03 11.22
N GLN A 238 -5.94 3.75 10.92
CA GLN A 238 -6.38 2.65 11.78
C GLN A 238 -5.72 2.64 13.16
N SER A 239 -4.60 3.31 13.31
CA SER A 239 -3.76 3.23 14.51
C SER A 239 -3.59 4.55 15.24
N ILE A 240 -4.02 5.68 14.66
CA ILE A 240 -3.77 7.04 15.17
C ILE A 240 -4.27 7.25 16.60
N GLN A 241 -5.42 6.67 16.96
CA GLN A 241 -5.97 6.79 18.31
C GLN A 241 -5.06 6.18 19.38
N HIS A 242 -4.29 5.14 19.02
CA HIS A 242 -3.34 4.49 19.91
C HIS A 242 -1.99 5.21 19.96
N ALA A 243 -1.65 5.98 18.93
CA ALA A 243 -0.40 6.73 18.82
C ALA A 243 -0.34 7.96 19.75
N GLN A 244 -1.48 8.56 20.04
CA GLN A 244 -1.54 9.85 20.74
C GLN A 244 -1.28 9.79 22.25
N ASN A 245 -1.26 8.61 22.87
CA ASN A 245 -1.34 8.52 24.34
C ASN A 245 -0.02 8.20 25.06
N ARG A 246 1.02 7.69 24.36
CA ARG A 246 2.23 7.20 25.02
C ARG A 246 3.48 8.04 24.74
N TRP A 247 3.65 8.43 23.48
CA TRP A 247 4.90 9.03 23.00
C TRP A 247 4.70 10.45 22.43
N GLY A 248 3.51 10.99 22.58
CA GLY A 248 3.09 12.23 21.94
C GLY A 248 2.27 11.98 20.69
N LYS A 249 2.10 13.02 19.90
CA LYS A 249 1.32 13.01 18.68
C LYS A 249 2.18 12.53 17.51
N LEU A 250 1.64 11.66 16.69
CA LEU A 250 2.22 11.26 15.40
C LEU A 250 1.45 11.98 14.29
N ASP A 251 2.13 12.77 13.48
CA ASP A 251 1.52 13.53 12.39
C ASP A 251 1.79 12.87 11.04
N ILE A 252 0.90 13.13 10.08
CA ILE A 252 0.96 12.64 8.71
C ILE A 252 1.30 13.76 7.74
N PHE A 253 2.16 13.46 6.77
CA PHE A 253 2.61 14.41 5.74
C PHE A 253 2.51 13.74 4.37
N TYR A 254 1.85 14.44 3.43
CA TYR A 254 1.73 13.98 2.06
C TYR A 254 2.92 14.49 1.25
N PRO A 255 3.73 13.60 0.66
CA PRO A 255 4.82 14.03 -0.21
C PRO A 255 4.30 14.72 -1.47
N SER A 256 5.15 15.48 -2.15
CA SER A 256 4.78 16.18 -3.39
C SER A 256 4.42 15.23 -4.53
N VAL A 257 4.97 14.03 -4.51
CA VAL A 257 4.60 12.93 -5.41
C VAL A 257 3.91 11.85 -4.61
N VAL A 258 2.65 11.56 -4.92
CA VAL A 258 1.84 10.57 -4.22
C VAL A 258 1.58 9.37 -5.12
N LEU A 259 1.79 8.18 -4.60
CA LEU A 259 1.40 6.93 -5.25
C LEU A 259 0.08 6.41 -4.69
N TRP A 260 -0.81 6.04 -5.60
CA TRP A 260 -2.05 5.34 -5.30
C TRP A 260 -1.79 3.85 -5.12
N LEU A 261 -2.30 3.33 -4.01
CA LEU A 261 -2.52 1.91 -3.81
C LEU A 261 -4.02 1.68 -4.03
N ASP A 262 -4.39 1.15 -5.18
CA ASP A 262 -5.78 1.14 -5.67
C ASP A 262 -6.51 -0.19 -5.46
N TYR A 263 -5.97 -1.11 -4.69
CA TYR A 263 -6.54 -2.39 -4.25
C TYR A 263 -7.59 -2.98 -5.21
N PRO A 264 -7.16 -3.43 -6.40
CA PRO A 264 -8.08 -3.96 -7.38
C PRO A 264 -8.58 -5.36 -6.97
N TYR A 265 -9.88 -5.58 -7.06
CA TYR A 265 -10.50 -6.89 -7.00
C TYR A 265 -10.41 -7.53 -8.40
N ALA A 266 -9.60 -8.55 -8.55
CA ALA A 266 -9.33 -9.18 -9.83
C ALA A 266 -9.67 -10.67 -9.80
N ILE A 267 -10.65 -11.07 -10.60
CA ILE A 267 -11.03 -12.48 -10.76
C ILE A 267 -10.03 -13.17 -11.67
N TYR A 268 -9.50 -14.30 -11.23
CA TYR A 268 -8.59 -15.12 -12.02
C TYR A 268 -9.36 -15.93 -13.05
N VAL A 269 -9.14 -15.67 -14.32
CA VAL A 269 -9.82 -16.31 -15.45
C VAL A 269 -8.86 -17.20 -16.21
N SER A 270 -9.00 -18.52 -16.06
CA SER A 270 -8.21 -19.51 -16.79
C SER A 270 -9.13 -20.55 -17.44
N GLU A 271 -8.54 -21.49 -18.20
CA GLU A 271 -9.29 -22.63 -18.77
C GLU A 271 -9.89 -23.55 -17.70
N GLN A 272 -9.28 -23.56 -16.53
CA GLN A 272 -9.71 -24.38 -15.39
C GLN A 272 -10.77 -23.69 -14.54
N SER A 273 -10.96 -22.36 -14.69
CA SER A 273 -11.96 -21.60 -13.94
C SER A 273 -13.36 -21.91 -14.49
N THR A 274 -14.21 -22.49 -13.64
CA THR A 274 -15.62 -22.75 -14.01
C THR A 274 -16.43 -21.46 -14.04
N ALA A 275 -17.55 -21.45 -14.79
CA ALA A 275 -18.46 -20.30 -14.79
C ALA A 275 -18.99 -20.00 -13.38
N VAL A 276 -19.39 -21.06 -12.66
CA VAL A 276 -19.96 -20.94 -11.31
C VAL A 276 -18.97 -20.34 -10.31
N GLU A 277 -17.67 -20.70 -10.37
CA GLU A 277 -16.64 -20.10 -9.53
C GLU A 277 -16.42 -18.61 -9.85
N LYS A 278 -16.40 -18.26 -11.13
CA LYS A 278 -16.27 -16.85 -11.55
C LYS A 278 -17.48 -16.01 -11.10
N ASP A 279 -18.67 -16.56 -11.20
CA ASP A 279 -19.92 -15.90 -10.78
C ASP A 279 -19.98 -15.79 -9.26
N ALA A 280 -19.51 -16.80 -8.52
CA ALA A 280 -19.35 -16.72 -7.06
C ALA A 280 -18.36 -15.62 -6.66
N ALA A 281 -17.22 -15.53 -7.35
CA ALA A 281 -16.25 -14.47 -7.14
C ALA A 281 -16.85 -13.08 -7.47
N LEU A 282 -17.60 -12.97 -8.58
CA LEU A 282 -18.30 -11.73 -8.95
C LEU A 282 -19.33 -11.31 -7.89
N ALA A 283 -20.08 -12.27 -7.31
CA ALA A 283 -21.06 -12.00 -6.27
C ALA A 283 -20.40 -11.42 -5.01
N PHE A 284 -19.26 -11.98 -4.57
CA PHE A 284 -18.52 -11.42 -3.44
C PHE A 284 -17.95 -10.04 -3.75
N GLY A 285 -17.40 -9.81 -4.94
CA GLY A 285 -16.94 -8.50 -5.37
C GLY A 285 -18.06 -7.43 -5.37
N LYS A 286 -19.27 -7.79 -5.83
CA LYS A 286 -20.45 -6.91 -5.76
C LYS A 286 -20.85 -6.59 -4.31
N PHE A 287 -20.74 -7.55 -3.41
CA PHE A 287 -20.98 -7.34 -1.98
C PHE A 287 -19.98 -6.35 -1.39
N LEU A 288 -18.68 -6.48 -1.70
CA LEU A 288 -17.64 -5.59 -1.19
C LEU A 288 -17.77 -4.13 -1.66
N VAL A 289 -18.35 -3.88 -2.85
CA VAL A 289 -18.62 -2.51 -3.33
C VAL A 289 -19.97 -1.95 -2.89
N SER A 290 -20.77 -2.71 -2.13
CA SER A 290 -22.02 -2.22 -1.56
C SER A 290 -21.77 -1.10 -0.55
N GLU A 291 -22.77 -0.23 -0.37
CA GLU A 291 -22.68 0.92 0.53
C GLU A 291 -22.25 0.56 1.96
N PRO A 292 -22.81 -0.48 2.63
CA PRO A 292 -22.40 -0.86 3.98
C PRO A 292 -20.92 -1.24 4.05
N GLN A 293 -20.43 -2.04 3.10
CA GLN A 293 -19.05 -2.50 3.08
C GLN A 293 -18.07 -1.37 2.75
N GLN A 294 -18.43 -0.46 1.86
CA GLN A 294 -17.60 0.69 1.53
C GLN A 294 -17.55 1.70 2.68
N LYS A 295 -18.63 1.88 3.43
CA LYS A 295 -18.62 2.68 4.67
C LYS A 295 -17.78 2.03 5.77
N ALA A 296 -17.77 0.71 5.87
CA ALA A 296 -16.89 -0.02 6.77
C ALA A 296 -15.41 0.18 6.42
N ALA A 297 -15.06 0.11 5.14
CA ALA A 297 -13.70 0.39 4.65
C ALA A 297 -13.29 1.85 4.92
N LEU A 298 -14.19 2.82 4.70
CA LEU A 298 -13.95 4.24 4.98
C LEU A 298 -13.59 4.48 6.44
N LYS A 299 -14.29 3.85 7.39
CA LYS A 299 -13.99 3.94 8.82
C LYS A 299 -12.59 3.43 9.17
N LEU A 300 -12.04 2.55 8.36
CA LEU A 300 -10.67 2.04 8.47
C LEU A 300 -9.64 2.88 7.68
N GLY A 301 -10.02 4.07 7.22
CA GLY A 301 -9.11 4.98 6.54
C GLY A 301 -8.86 4.66 5.07
N PHE A 302 -9.62 3.75 4.49
CA PHE A 302 -9.59 3.53 3.04
C PHE A 302 -10.52 4.51 2.32
N ARG A 303 -10.11 4.97 1.16
CA ARG A 303 -10.96 5.76 0.26
C ARG A 303 -11.80 4.81 -0.57
N PRO A 304 -13.14 4.93 -0.54
CA PRO A 304 -14.04 4.02 -1.24
C PRO A 304 -13.78 3.97 -2.75
N GLY A 305 -13.86 2.77 -3.34
CA GLY A 305 -13.90 2.59 -4.79
C GLY A 305 -15.27 2.87 -5.38
N ASN A 306 -16.33 2.86 -4.55
CA ASN A 306 -17.66 3.27 -4.93
C ASN A 306 -17.76 4.81 -4.89
N PRO A 307 -17.97 5.49 -6.04
CA PRO A 307 -18.00 6.95 -6.12
C PRO A 307 -19.19 7.60 -5.40
N ASP A 308 -20.23 6.82 -5.07
CA ASP A 308 -21.41 7.31 -4.36
C ASP A 308 -21.14 7.50 -2.85
N ILE A 309 -20.02 6.99 -2.35
CA ILE A 309 -19.63 7.12 -0.95
C ILE A 309 -18.68 8.30 -0.77
N ALA A 310 -19.16 9.34 -0.11
CA ALA A 310 -18.35 10.52 0.17
C ALA A 310 -17.23 10.20 1.18
N VAL A 311 -16.01 10.66 0.88
CA VAL A 311 -14.86 10.57 1.81
C VAL A 311 -15.02 11.51 3.00
N ILE A 312 -15.70 12.65 2.82
CA ILE A 312 -15.96 13.65 3.86
C ILE A 312 -17.33 13.38 4.49
N GLY A 313 -17.40 13.42 5.82
CA GLY A 313 -18.62 13.24 6.60
C GLY A 313 -18.32 13.19 8.09
N ALA A 314 -19.33 13.34 8.94
CA ALA A 314 -19.14 13.40 10.40
C ALA A 314 -18.43 12.16 10.97
N ASP A 315 -18.75 10.97 10.45
CA ASP A 315 -18.18 9.69 10.89
C ASP A 315 -16.92 9.30 10.10
N SER A 316 -16.41 10.17 9.21
CA SER A 316 -15.25 9.88 8.41
C SER A 316 -13.96 10.24 9.16
N PRO A 317 -12.97 9.34 9.21
CA PRO A 317 -11.66 9.65 9.79
C PRO A 317 -10.95 10.79 9.04
N PHE A 318 -11.26 10.99 7.76
CA PHE A 318 -10.75 12.11 6.95
C PHE A 318 -11.30 13.48 7.39
N THR A 319 -12.37 13.50 8.17
CA THR A 319 -12.91 14.69 8.81
C THR A 319 -12.45 14.80 10.26
N GLN A 320 -12.46 13.68 10.99
CA GLN A 320 -12.18 13.64 12.42
C GLN A 320 -10.72 13.92 12.78
N PHE A 321 -9.75 13.53 11.90
CA PHE A 321 -8.32 13.62 12.18
C PHE A 321 -7.58 14.64 11.29
N GLN A 322 -8.27 15.67 10.80
CA GLN A 322 -7.65 16.74 10.00
C GLN A 322 -6.52 17.46 10.74
N ASP A 323 -6.65 17.62 12.06
CA ASP A 323 -5.62 18.26 12.91
C ASP A 323 -4.31 17.45 12.97
N SER A 324 -4.33 16.18 12.60
CA SER A 324 -3.13 15.34 12.45
C SER A 324 -2.51 15.42 11.06
N GLY A 325 -3.04 16.26 10.17
CA GLY A 325 -2.56 16.45 8.81
C GLY A 325 -3.26 15.59 7.75
N ILE A 326 -4.29 14.78 8.13
CA ILE A 326 -5.05 13.96 7.18
C ILE A 326 -5.81 14.86 6.19
N ARG A 327 -5.74 14.53 4.91
CA ARG A 327 -6.37 15.27 3.81
C ARG A 327 -7.41 14.41 3.09
N ALA A 328 -8.65 14.87 3.03
CA ALA A 328 -9.69 14.20 2.24
C ALA A 328 -9.42 14.30 0.72
N GLN A 329 -8.80 15.40 0.27
CA GLN A 329 -8.47 15.64 -1.12
C GLN A 329 -6.98 15.98 -1.25
N LEU A 330 -6.35 15.47 -2.32
CA LEU A 330 -4.98 15.80 -2.68
C LEU A 330 -4.95 16.92 -3.74
N PRO A 331 -3.89 17.73 -3.79
CA PRO A 331 -3.67 18.66 -4.88
C PRO A 331 -3.65 17.94 -6.22
N ARG A 332 -4.20 18.58 -7.26
CA ARG A 332 -4.16 18.03 -8.63
C ARG A 332 -2.71 17.90 -9.10
N GLY A 333 -2.41 16.83 -9.83
CA GLY A 333 -1.09 16.61 -10.45
C GLY A 333 -0.06 15.96 -9.52
N THR A 334 -0.38 15.68 -8.26
CA THR A 334 0.54 15.01 -7.31
C THR A 334 0.54 13.49 -7.46
N ALA A 335 -0.53 12.91 -8.00
CA ALA A 335 -0.66 11.45 -8.13
C ALA A 335 0.18 10.92 -9.30
N ALA A 336 1.13 10.03 -8.99
CA ALA A 336 1.97 9.40 -9.98
C ALA A 336 1.33 8.10 -10.52
N ARG A 337 1.58 7.81 -11.80
CA ARG A 337 1.25 6.52 -12.42
C ARG A 337 2.35 5.52 -12.11
N LEU A 338 1.95 4.27 -11.93
CA LEU A 338 2.94 3.23 -11.70
C LEU A 338 3.72 2.93 -13.00
N PRO A 339 5.05 2.74 -12.90
CA PRO A 339 5.90 2.45 -14.04
C PRO A 339 5.77 0.98 -14.49
N ASP A 340 6.39 0.67 -15.61
CA ASP A 340 6.45 -0.68 -16.15
C ASP A 340 7.25 -1.65 -15.25
N ARG A 341 6.99 -2.94 -15.39
CA ARG A 341 7.61 -4.02 -14.62
C ARG A 341 9.14 -3.97 -14.63
N ALA A 342 9.75 -3.63 -15.77
CA ALA A 342 11.19 -3.55 -15.91
C ALA A 342 11.83 -2.55 -14.92
N VAL A 343 11.16 -1.43 -14.66
CA VAL A 343 11.59 -0.41 -13.69
C VAL A 343 11.58 -0.99 -12.27
N TRP A 344 10.54 -1.73 -11.91
CA TRP A 344 10.42 -2.35 -10.58
C TRP A 344 11.54 -3.35 -10.32
N ILE A 345 11.79 -4.23 -11.29
CA ILE A 345 12.87 -5.22 -11.21
C ILE A 345 14.21 -4.51 -11.03
N THR A 346 14.47 -3.46 -11.80
CA THR A 346 15.71 -2.70 -11.70
C THR A 346 15.88 -2.04 -10.33
N LEU A 347 14.80 -1.48 -9.76
CA LEU A 347 14.82 -0.91 -8.41
C LEU A 347 15.05 -1.96 -7.33
N GLN A 348 14.42 -3.13 -7.41
CA GLN A 348 14.68 -4.23 -6.47
C GLN A 348 16.13 -4.73 -6.57
N GLN A 349 16.66 -4.87 -7.78
CA GLN A 349 18.05 -5.26 -7.99
C GLN A 349 19.02 -4.23 -7.39
N PHE A 350 18.73 -2.94 -7.58
CA PHE A 350 19.52 -1.87 -6.96
C PHE A 350 19.46 -1.96 -5.43
N PHE A 351 18.27 -2.06 -4.85
CA PHE A 351 18.08 -2.23 -3.41
C PHE A 351 18.88 -3.41 -2.86
N ASN A 352 18.81 -4.56 -3.53
CA ASN A 352 19.53 -5.76 -3.11
C ASN A 352 21.06 -5.61 -3.14
N ARG A 353 21.60 -4.72 -3.99
CA ARG A 353 23.05 -4.44 -4.02
C ARG A 353 23.50 -3.51 -2.89
N VAL A 354 22.62 -2.57 -2.44
CA VAL A 354 23.03 -1.52 -1.50
C VAL A 354 22.58 -1.77 -0.07
N ALA A 355 21.44 -2.44 0.15
CA ALA A 355 20.85 -2.67 1.48
C ALA A 355 21.27 -4.00 2.14
N ARG A 356 21.90 -4.92 1.40
CA ARG A 356 22.49 -6.14 1.97
C ARG A 356 23.84 -5.80 2.59
N ARG A 357 23.83 -5.45 3.85
CA ARG A 357 25.00 -5.43 4.73
C ARG A 357 24.80 -6.42 5.88
#